data_f35d49977be36820c0f851d332425745
#
_entry.id   f35d49977be36820c0f851d332425745
#
_cell.length_a   1.000
_cell.length_b   1.000
_cell.length_c   1.000
_cell.angle_alpha   90.00
_cell.angle_beta   90.00
_cell.angle_gamma   90.00
#
_symmetry.space_group_name_H-M   'P 1'
#
loop_
_entity.id
_entity.type
_entity.pdbx_description
1 polymer ?
#
loop_
_entity_poly.entity_id
_entity_poly.type
_entity_poly.pdbx_seq_one_letter_code
_entity_poly.pdbx_strand_id
1 'polypeptide(L)'
;MDIPNLILLAGGKSTRMGSPKGLLDYRGTLWVLEQIARYKFIENSIAYIGLGYDYEQYLNAIPWFKDAIENSYNYNGVEVRVVINNQPQFGSFSTLQTVLKKVDIDSTVIVLPIDVPLLNKQSLTSIINENNKVVIPTCDAKNGHPVKLNSEFWNTLLPIDMFSKNARLDTQIKQLNSLSITFVNIIDNSVYQNINTKEKWNYYCKTQ
;
A
#
# COMPACT_ATOMS: atom_id res chain seq x y z
N MET A 1 -16.32 -10.72 -9.45
CA MET A 1 -15.83 -9.73 -8.49
C MET A 1 -14.66 -9.01 -9.13
N ASP A 2 -14.63 -7.70 -8.99
CA ASP A 2 -13.50 -6.91 -9.43
C ASP A 2 -12.30 -7.19 -8.50
N ILE A 3 -11.17 -7.60 -9.08
CA ILE A 3 -9.96 -7.92 -8.31
C ILE A 3 -9.23 -6.59 -8.06
N PRO A 4 -9.12 -6.15 -6.81
CA PRO A 4 -8.48 -4.88 -6.55
C PRO A 4 -6.97 -4.97 -6.78
N ASN A 5 -6.38 -3.90 -7.32
CA ASN A 5 -4.94 -3.77 -7.44
C ASN A 5 -4.34 -3.38 -6.07
N LEU A 6 -3.25 -4.02 -5.68
CA LEU A 6 -2.50 -3.63 -4.47
C LEU A 6 -1.59 -2.43 -4.78
N ILE A 7 -1.66 -1.39 -3.95
CA ILE A 7 -0.72 -0.27 -3.98
C ILE A 7 0.11 -0.29 -2.70
N LEU A 8 1.40 -0.60 -2.80
CA LEU A 8 2.36 -0.49 -1.71
C LEU A 8 3.04 0.87 -1.75
N LEU A 9 2.83 1.69 -0.73
CA LEU A 9 3.46 3.01 -0.62
C LEU A 9 4.80 2.90 0.13
N ALA A 10 5.89 2.86 -0.62
CA ALA A 10 7.25 2.71 -0.11
C ALA A 10 8.15 3.96 -0.36
N GLY A 11 7.54 5.12 -0.65
CA GLY A 11 8.25 6.35 -1.00
C GLY A 11 8.79 7.20 0.15
N GLY A 12 8.64 6.77 1.41
CA GLY A 12 9.05 7.54 2.59
C GLY A 12 10.56 7.46 2.90
N LYS A 13 11.12 8.50 3.57
CA LYS A 13 12.56 8.61 3.91
C LYS A 13 13.10 7.53 4.86
N SER A 14 12.25 6.85 5.61
CA SER A 14 12.63 5.79 6.59
C SER A 14 13.75 6.19 7.59
N THR A 15 13.92 7.47 7.90
CA THR A 15 15.07 8.04 8.65
C THR A 15 15.35 7.35 9.98
N ARG A 16 14.30 6.96 10.72
CA ARG A 16 14.44 6.27 12.02
C ARG A 16 14.89 4.80 11.91
N MET A 17 14.81 4.23 10.73
CA MET A 17 15.21 2.85 10.45
C MET A 17 16.67 2.74 9.99
N GLY A 18 17.23 3.83 9.45
CA GLY A 18 18.58 3.86 8.88
C GLY A 18 18.71 3.17 7.52
N SER A 19 17.64 2.61 7.01
CA SER A 19 17.51 2.00 5.67
C SER A 19 16.06 2.05 5.21
N PRO A 20 15.79 1.97 3.89
CA PRO A 20 14.43 1.90 3.37
C PRO A 20 13.67 0.73 3.99
N LYS A 21 12.46 0.97 4.53
CA LYS A 21 11.69 -0.06 5.24
C LYS A 21 11.41 -1.30 4.40
N GLY A 22 11.13 -1.12 3.12
CA GLY A 22 10.86 -2.24 2.22
C GLY A 22 12.07 -3.13 1.94
N LEU A 23 13.28 -2.67 2.25
CA LEU A 23 14.52 -3.43 2.11
C LEU A 23 14.99 -4.11 3.41
N LEU A 24 14.20 -4.06 4.47
CA LEU A 24 14.50 -4.80 5.70
C LEU A 24 14.42 -6.29 5.45
N ASP A 25 15.37 -7.03 6.03
CA ASP A 25 15.36 -8.50 5.98
C ASP A 25 14.22 -9.06 6.82
N TYR A 26 13.35 -9.82 6.19
CA TYR A 26 12.30 -10.59 6.84
C TYR A 26 12.50 -12.07 6.51
N ARG A 27 13.14 -12.82 7.41
CA ARG A 27 13.35 -14.26 7.28
C ARG A 27 14.03 -14.68 5.95
N GLY A 28 15.04 -13.92 5.55
CA GLY A 28 15.83 -14.20 4.34
C GLY A 28 15.23 -13.65 3.04
N THR A 29 14.15 -12.87 3.12
CA THR A 29 13.63 -12.09 1.98
C THR A 29 13.50 -10.60 2.33
N LEU A 30 13.35 -9.74 1.33
CA LEU A 30 13.13 -8.32 1.56
C LEU A 30 11.65 -8.06 1.90
N TRP A 31 11.40 -7.14 2.84
CA TRP A 31 10.05 -6.88 3.33
C TRP A 31 9.04 -6.52 2.22
N VAL A 32 9.45 -5.72 1.24
CA VAL A 32 8.58 -5.39 0.10
C VAL A 32 8.18 -6.63 -0.69
N LEU A 33 9.09 -7.58 -0.89
CA LEU A 33 8.84 -8.83 -1.61
C LEU A 33 7.91 -9.75 -0.82
N GLU A 34 8.08 -9.81 0.50
CA GLU A 34 7.17 -10.53 1.39
C GLU A 34 5.74 -9.96 1.31
N GLN A 35 5.59 -8.63 1.33
CA GLN A 35 4.28 -7.98 1.21
C GLN A 35 3.60 -8.32 -0.12
N ILE A 36 4.35 -8.33 -1.23
CA ILE A 36 3.84 -8.76 -2.54
C ILE A 36 3.43 -10.24 -2.49
N ALA A 37 4.30 -11.10 -1.95
CA ALA A 37 4.04 -12.54 -1.88
C ALA A 37 2.79 -12.87 -1.04
N ARG A 38 2.47 -12.08 -0.01
CA ARG A 38 1.23 -12.23 0.76
C ARG A 38 -0.03 -11.94 -0.05
N TYR A 39 0.07 -11.24 -1.16
CA TYR A 39 -1.06 -10.91 -2.04
C TYR A 39 -1.35 -11.98 -3.10
N LYS A 40 -0.47 -12.96 -3.29
CA LYS A 40 -0.52 -14.00 -4.32
C LYS A 40 -1.75 -14.92 -4.31
N PHE A 41 -2.51 -14.95 -3.20
CA PHE A 41 -3.70 -15.80 -3.12
C PHE A 41 -4.87 -15.30 -3.98
N ILE A 42 -4.73 -14.12 -4.55
CA ILE A 42 -5.67 -13.52 -5.49
C ILE A 42 -5.12 -13.76 -6.89
N GLU A 43 -5.79 -14.61 -7.66
CA GLU A 43 -5.42 -14.89 -9.05
C GLU A 43 -5.49 -13.62 -9.89
N ASN A 44 -4.57 -13.49 -10.85
CA ASN A 44 -4.44 -12.31 -11.73
C ASN A 44 -4.27 -10.98 -10.97
N SER A 45 -3.70 -11.03 -9.78
CA SER A 45 -3.48 -9.85 -8.96
C SER A 45 -2.33 -8.99 -9.51
N ILE A 46 -2.52 -7.66 -9.43
CA ILE A 46 -1.50 -6.67 -9.79
C ILE A 46 -1.09 -5.92 -8.52
N ALA A 47 0.23 -5.74 -8.33
CA ALA A 47 0.78 -4.93 -7.27
C ALA A 47 1.59 -3.77 -7.84
N TYR A 48 1.22 -2.54 -7.50
CA TYR A 48 1.97 -1.33 -7.80
C TYR A 48 2.83 -0.95 -6.60
N ILE A 49 4.13 -0.77 -6.83
CA ILE A 49 5.09 -0.37 -5.80
C ILE A 49 5.44 1.08 -6.00
N GLY A 50 4.89 1.97 -5.17
CA GLY A 50 5.19 3.40 -5.21
C GLY A 50 6.48 3.71 -4.46
N LEU A 51 7.57 3.97 -5.17
CA LEU A 51 8.86 4.38 -4.63
C LEU A 51 8.98 5.91 -4.63
N GLY A 52 9.90 6.43 -3.82
CA GLY A 52 10.18 7.87 -3.76
C GLY A 52 11.61 8.10 -3.27
N TYR A 53 11.79 8.51 -2.01
CA TYR A 53 13.14 8.62 -1.46
C TYR A 53 13.85 7.27 -1.55
N ASP A 54 15.16 7.31 -1.81
CA ASP A 54 16.04 6.15 -1.85
C ASP A 54 15.61 5.06 -2.86
N TYR A 55 14.83 5.40 -3.90
CA TYR A 55 14.35 4.42 -4.88
C TYR A 55 15.51 3.65 -5.55
N GLU A 56 16.68 4.28 -5.74
CA GLU A 56 17.86 3.63 -6.31
C GLU A 56 18.35 2.45 -5.46
N GLN A 57 18.21 2.53 -4.13
CA GLN A 57 18.54 1.41 -3.25
C GLN A 57 17.62 0.21 -3.52
N TYR A 58 16.32 0.44 -3.79
CA TYR A 58 15.42 -0.64 -4.21
C TYR A 58 15.83 -1.25 -5.55
N LEU A 59 16.18 -0.42 -6.55
CA LEU A 59 16.59 -0.90 -7.87
C LEU A 59 17.91 -1.68 -7.82
N ASN A 60 18.79 -1.35 -6.88
CA ASN A 60 20.04 -2.09 -6.67
C ASN A 60 19.82 -3.40 -5.92
N ALA A 61 18.97 -3.41 -4.90
CA ALA A 61 18.67 -4.59 -4.09
C ALA A 61 17.77 -5.60 -4.82
N ILE A 62 16.92 -5.11 -5.73
CA ILE A 62 15.93 -5.91 -6.50
C ILE A 62 16.08 -5.54 -7.98
N PRO A 63 17.06 -6.12 -8.71
CA PRO A 63 17.40 -5.68 -10.06
C PRO A 63 16.24 -5.68 -11.07
N TRP A 64 15.30 -6.65 -10.95
CA TRP A 64 14.15 -6.75 -11.82
C TRP A 64 13.09 -5.64 -11.58
N PHE A 65 13.23 -4.83 -10.53
CA PHE A 65 12.40 -3.62 -10.36
C PHE A 65 12.62 -2.62 -11.50
N LYS A 66 13.80 -2.63 -12.14
CA LYS A 66 14.07 -1.79 -13.31
C LYS A 66 13.16 -2.18 -14.49
N ASP A 67 12.99 -3.47 -14.72
CA ASP A 67 12.12 -3.96 -15.78
C ASP A 67 10.65 -3.66 -15.46
N ALA A 68 10.29 -3.75 -14.19
CA ALA A 68 8.94 -3.47 -13.70
C ALA A 68 8.54 -1.98 -13.72
N ILE A 69 9.46 -1.05 -14.02
CA ILE A 69 9.15 0.38 -14.25
C ILE A 69 8.51 0.58 -15.62
N GLU A 70 9.06 -0.06 -16.65
CA GLU A 70 8.60 0.12 -18.05
C GLU A 70 7.54 -0.89 -18.43
N ASN A 71 7.67 -2.11 -17.93
CA ASN A 71 6.78 -3.23 -18.17
C ASN A 71 6.20 -3.75 -16.85
N SER A 72 5.58 -4.91 -16.89
CA SER A 72 5.25 -5.67 -15.68
C SER A 72 6.24 -6.81 -15.49
N TYR A 73 6.42 -7.23 -14.23
CA TYR A 73 7.23 -8.40 -13.87
C TYR A 73 6.40 -9.37 -13.04
N ASN A 74 6.41 -10.67 -13.39
CA ASN A 74 5.71 -11.67 -12.59
C ASN A 74 6.59 -12.11 -11.41
N TYR A 75 6.17 -11.78 -10.20
CA TYR A 75 6.79 -12.24 -8.97
C TYR A 75 5.86 -13.18 -8.21
N ASN A 76 6.17 -14.48 -8.21
CA ASN A 76 5.40 -15.51 -7.51
C ASN A 76 3.89 -15.55 -7.85
N GLY A 77 3.51 -15.23 -9.09
CA GLY A 77 2.13 -15.22 -9.55
C GLY A 77 1.42 -13.87 -9.39
N VAL A 78 2.10 -12.85 -8.89
CA VAL A 78 1.61 -11.46 -8.83
C VAL A 78 2.28 -10.65 -9.95
N GLU A 79 1.51 -9.95 -10.76
CA GLU A 79 2.04 -8.97 -11.71
C GLU A 79 2.48 -7.72 -10.94
N VAL A 80 3.77 -7.38 -11.02
CA VAL A 80 4.35 -6.24 -10.29
C VAL A 80 4.70 -5.11 -11.24
N ARG A 81 4.32 -3.89 -10.88
CA ARG A 81 4.70 -2.64 -11.55
C ARG A 81 5.34 -1.69 -10.55
N VAL A 82 6.45 -1.09 -10.92
CA VAL A 82 7.16 -0.12 -10.08
C VAL A 82 6.91 1.29 -10.62
N VAL A 83 6.56 2.20 -9.72
CA VAL A 83 6.26 3.59 -10.06
C VAL A 83 7.11 4.51 -9.19
N ILE A 84 7.93 5.37 -9.80
CA ILE A 84 8.80 6.29 -9.09
C ILE A 84 8.10 7.65 -8.96
N ASN A 85 7.93 8.11 -7.72
CA ASN A 85 7.51 9.46 -7.41
C ASN A 85 8.74 10.38 -7.36
N ASN A 86 8.89 11.26 -8.35
CA ASN A 86 9.98 12.24 -8.40
C ASN A 86 9.81 13.42 -7.44
N GLN A 87 8.68 13.48 -6.73
CA GLN A 87 8.36 14.56 -5.78
C GLN A 87 7.97 14.01 -4.39
N PRO A 88 8.78 13.13 -3.79
CA PRO A 88 8.45 12.46 -2.53
C PRO A 88 8.39 13.41 -1.32
N GLN A 89 8.90 14.65 -1.45
CA GLN A 89 8.83 15.69 -0.42
C GLN A 89 7.39 16.10 -0.09
N PHE A 90 6.43 15.87 -0.99
CA PHE A 90 5.00 16.12 -0.76
C PHE A 90 4.29 14.95 -0.05
N GLY A 91 5.05 13.96 0.45
CA GLY A 91 4.57 12.91 1.32
C GLY A 91 3.90 11.73 0.61
N SER A 92 3.26 10.87 1.39
CA SER A 92 2.67 9.62 0.90
C SER A 92 1.51 9.84 -0.09
N PHE A 93 0.80 10.95 0.02
CA PHE A 93 -0.29 11.27 -0.89
C PHE A 93 0.20 11.54 -2.32
N SER A 94 1.33 12.25 -2.48
CA SER A 94 1.93 12.44 -3.80
C SER A 94 2.40 11.13 -4.42
N THR A 95 2.92 10.21 -3.62
CA THR A 95 3.27 8.86 -4.09
C THR A 95 2.00 8.09 -4.51
N LEU A 96 0.93 8.17 -3.73
CA LEU A 96 -0.36 7.56 -4.09
C LEU A 96 -0.87 8.13 -5.43
N GLN A 97 -0.94 9.45 -5.59
CA GLN A 97 -1.38 10.06 -6.86
C GLN A 97 -0.51 9.64 -8.05
N THR A 98 0.81 9.54 -7.86
CA THR A 98 1.72 9.11 -8.93
C THR A 98 1.43 7.67 -9.36
N VAL A 99 1.15 6.78 -8.42
CA VAL A 99 0.75 5.40 -8.71
C VAL A 99 -0.62 5.35 -9.36
N LEU A 100 -1.62 6.04 -8.83
CA LEU A 100 -3.00 6.04 -9.35
C LEU A 100 -3.08 6.48 -10.82
N LYS A 101 -2.19 7.37 -11.29
CA LYS A 101 -2.07 7.75 -12.71
C LYS A 101 -1.64 6.59 -13.63
N LYS A 102 -1.17 5.48 -13.08
CA LYS A 102 -0.75 4.27 -13.81
C LYS A 102 -1.71 3.10 -13.66
N VAL A 103 -2.67 3.22 -12.75
CA VAL A 103 -3.75 2.23 -12.54
C VAL A 103 -4.84 2.45 -13.60
N ASP A 104 -5.45 1.36 -14.05
CA ASP A 104 -6.63 1.43 -14.91
C ASP A 104 -7.75 2.19 -14.20
N ILE A 105 -8.36 3.15 -14.91
CA ILE A 105 -9.31 4.12 -14.36
C ILE A 105 -10.56 3.48 -13.73
N ASP A 106 -10.92 2.28 -14.17
CA ASP A 106 -12.09 1.55 -13.68
C ASP A 106 -11.76 0.57 -12.54
N SER A 107 -10.46 0.36 -12.26
CA SER A 107 -10.03 -0.61 -11.26
C SER A 107 -10.26 -0.14 -9.83
N THR A 108 -10.63 -1.07 -8.97
CA THR A 108 -10.58 -0.89 -7.51
C THR A 108 -9.13 -1.05 -7.02
N VAL A 109 -8.74 -0.32 -5.98
CA VAL A 109 -7.41 -0.42 -5.39
C VAL A 109 -7.44 -0.69 -3.89
N ILE A 110 -6.40 -1.35 -3.39
CA ILE A 110 -6.11 -1.52 -1.96
C ILE A 110 -4.81 -0.79 -1.66
N VAL A 111 -4.86 0.22 -0.80
CA VAL A 111 -3.71 1.08 -0.45
C VAL A 111 -3.11 0.63 0.86
N LEU A 112 -1.83 0.26 0.84
CA LEU A 112 -1.07 -0.20 2.00
C LEU A 112 0.26 0.56 2.13
N PRO A 113 0.51 1.28 3.23
CA PRO A 113 1.83 1.78 3.56
C PRO A 113 2.81 0.63 3.85
N ILE A 114 4.06 0.74 3.42
CA ILE A 114 5.08 -0.31 3.57
C ILE A 114 5.41 -0.64 5.03
N ASP A 115 5.10 0.24 5.96
CA ASP A 115 5.31 0.04 7.40
C ASP A 115 4.15 -0.64 8.12
N VAL A 116 3.10 -1.02 7.39
CA VAL A 116 1.99 -1.81 7.90
C VAL A 116 2.04 -3.20 7.26
N PRO A 117 2.01 -4.29 8.03
CA PRO A 117 1.93 -5.64 7.48
C PRO A 117 0.62 -5.84 6.71
N LEU A 118 0.69 -6.48 5.54
CA LEU A 118 -0.53 -6.91 4.86
C LEU A 118 -1.24 -7.96 5.71
N LEU A 119 -2.55 -7.82 5.81
CA LEU A 119 -3.41 -8.70 6.58
C LEU A 119 -3.36 -10.14 6.08
N ASN A 120 -3.73 -11.07 6.94
CA ASN A 120 -3.93 -12.46 6.54
C ASN A 120 -5.05 -12.58 5.48
N LYS A 121 -5.06 -13.72 4.78
CA LYS A 121 -5.99 -13.99 3.68
C LYS A 121 -7.46 -13.77 4.08
N GLN A 122 -7.89 -14.27 5.24
CA GLN A 122 -9.27 -14.17 5.69
C GLN A 122 -9.70 -12.72 5.90
N SER A 123 -8.92 -11.95 6.64
CA SER A 123 -9.16 -10.54 6.92
C SER A 123 -9.16 -9.69 5.64
N LEU A 124 -8.21 -9.96 4.74
CA LEU A 124 -8.13 -9.23 3.48
C LEU A 124 -9.32 -9.56 2.55
N THR A 125 -9.75 -10.82 2.50
CA THR A 125 -10.93 -11.25 1.73
C THR A 125 -12.20 -10.53 2.25
N SER A 126 -12.35 -10.35 3.55
CA SER A 126 -13.50 -9.62 4.11
C SER A 126 -13.54 -8.16 3.62
N ILE A 127 -12.38 -7.50 3.50
CA ILE A 127 -12.29 -6.14 2.96
C ILE A 127 -12.58 -6.10 1.45
N ILE A 128 -12.06 -7.07 0.70
CA ILE A 128 -12.24 -7.16 -0.76
C ILE A 128 -13.71 -7.34 -1.13
N ASN A 129 -14.44 -8.11 -0.36
CA ASN A 129 -15.85 -8.44 -0.65
C ASN A 129 -16.82 -7.29 -0.39
N GLU A 130 -16.43 -6.26 0.34
CA GLU A 130 -17.28 -5.10 0.58
C GLU A 130 -17.39 -4.19 -0.64
N ASN A 131 -18.61 -3.74 -0.96
CA ASN A 131 -18.90 -2.91 -2.12
C ASN A 131 -19.26 -1.48 -1.70
N ASN A 132 -18.26 -0.69 -1.30
CA ASN A 132 -18.47 0.73 -1.01
C ASN A 132 -17.33 1.57 -1.60
N LYS A 133 -17.50 2.91 -1.64
CA LYS A 133 -16.49 3.83 -2.16
C LYS A 133 -15.16 3.70 -1.41
N VAL A 134 -15.25 3.57 -0.09
CA VAL A 134 -14.11 3.36 0.78
C VAL A 134 -14.42 2.25 1.78
N VAL A 135 -13.50 1.30 1.95
CA VAL A 135 -13.59 0.25 2.98
C VAL A 135 -12.35 0.31 3.87
N ILE A 136 -12.58 0.42 5.17
CA ILE A 136 -11.53 0.60 6.18
C ILE A 136 -11.60 -0.56 7.18
N PRO A 137 -10.53 -1.34 7.37
CA PRO A 137 -10.48 -2.33 8.43
C PRO A 137 -10.38 -1.67 9.80
N THR A 138 -11.04 -2.27 10.78
CA THR A 138 -10.99 -1.86 12.18
C THR A 138 -10.65 -3.05 13.06
N CYS A 139 -9.89 -2.81 14.12
CA CYS A 139 -9.66 -3.76 15.19
C CYS A 139 -9.58 -3.00 16.51
N ASP A 140 -10.30 -3.47 17.56
CA ASP A 140 -10.37 -2.79 18.85
C ASP A 140 -10.77 -1.30 18.73
N ALA A 141 -11.75 -1.00 17.88
CA ALA A 141 -12.22 0.35 17.56
C ALA A 141 -11.15 1.28 16.94
N LYS A 142 -10.02 0.75 16.46
CA LYS A 142 -8.99 1.49 15.78
C LYS A 142 -9.04 1.21 14.29
N ASN A 143 -9.10 2.27 13.50
CA ASN A 143 -9.00 2.20 12.04
C ASN A 143 -7.56 1.95 11.59
N GLY A 144 -7.39 1.28 10.46
CA GLY A 144 -6.04 1.05 9.93
C GLY A 144 -6.00 0.70 8.45
N HIS A 145 -5.04 -0.14 8.09
CA HIS A 145 -4.73 -0.51 6.72
C HIS A 145 -4.83 -2.03 6.51
N PRO A 146 -4.99 -2.44 5.24
CA PRO A 146 -5.09 -1.64 4.02
C PRO A 146 -6.45 -0.95 3.87
N VAL A 147 -6.50 0.16 3.15
CA VAL A 147 -7.75 0.84 2.80
C VAL A 147 -8.11 0.49 1.36
N LYS A 148 -9.33 -0.02 1.13
CA LYS A 148 -9.86 -0.26 -0.21
C LYS A 148 -10.57 0.99 -0.70
N LEU A 149 -10.29 1.37 -1.96
CA LEU A 149 -10.88 2.51 -2.64
C LEU A 149 -11.46 2.04 -3.97
N ASN A 150 -12.73 2.34 -4.24
CA ASN A 150 -13.28 2.11 -5.57
C ASN A 150 -12.81 3.19 -6.56
N SER A 151 -12.98 2.94 -7.87
CA SER A 151 -12.57 3.85 -8.94
C SER A 151 -13.27 5.20 -8.85
N GLU A 152 -14.55 5.24 -8.54
CA GLU A 152 -15.31 6.47 -8.42
C GLU A 152 -14.72 7.44 -7.38
N PHE A 153 -14.24 6.91 -6.25
CA PHE A 153 -13.62 7.74 -5.22
C PHE A 153 -12.17 8.11 -5.56
N TRP A 154 -11.32 7.13 -5.87
CA TRP A 154 -9.90 7.47 -6.02
C TRP A 154 -9.61 8.35 -7.25
N ASN A 155 -10.46 8.33 -8.29
CA ASN A 155 -10.35 9.28 -9.41
C ASN A 155 -10.50 10.73 -8.95
N THR A 156 -11.27 11.01 -7.89
CA THR A 156 -11.38 12.36 -7.32
C THR A 156 -10.10 12.85 -6.65
N LEU A 157 -9.18 11.93 -6.32
CA LEU A 157 -7.89 12.28 -5.71
C LEU A 157 -6.88 12.83 -6.73
N LEU A 158 -7.02 12.48 -8.01
CA LEU A 158 -6.05 12.83 -9.05
C LEU A 158 -5.88 14.35 -9.28
N PRO A 159 -6.95 15.18 -9.31
CA PRO A 159 -6.85 16.62 -9.54
C PRO A 159 -6.43 17.42 -8.30
N ILE A 160 -6.30 16.79 -7.13
CA ILE A 160 -5.96 17.51 -5.89
C ILE A 160 -4.53 18.03 -5.97
N ASP A 161 -4.37 19.34 -5.78
CA ASP A 161 -3.05 19.96 -5.73
C ASP A 161 -2.24 19.43 -4.55
N MET A 162 -1.08 18.87 -4.85
CA MET A 162 -0.18 18.27 -3.85
C MET A 162 0.41 19.28 -2.86
N PHE A 163 0.37 20.58 -3.18
CA PHE A 163 0.74 21.67 -2.27
C PHE A 163 -0.36 21.99 -1.25
N SER A 164 -1.57 21.51 -1.48
CA SER A 164 -2.69 21.76 -0.60
C SER A 164 -2.51 21.05 0.74
N LYS A 165 -2.92 21.71 1.84
CA LYS A 165 -3.01 21.09 3.17
C LYS A 165 -3.98 19.90 3.20
N ASN A 166 -4.89 19.83 2.23
CA ASN A 166 -5.87 18.75 2.06
C ASN A 166 -5.33 17.58 1.22
N ALA A 167 -4.07 17.64 0.74
CA ALA A 167 -3.42 16.57 -0.01
C ALA A 167 -3.04 15.39 0.91
N ARG A 168 -4.06 14.76 1.50
CA ARG A 168 -3.95 13.62 2.41
C ARG A 168 -5.15 12.70 2.23
N LEU A 169 -4.90 11.40 2.12
CA LEU A 169 -5.96 10.40 1.92
C LEU A 169 -6.99 10.42 3.07
N ASP A 170 -6.51 10.47 4.31
CA ASP A 170 -7.39 10.52 5.50
C ASP A 170 -8.27 11.77 5.53
N THR A 171 -7.77 12.91 5.05
CA THR A 171 -8.54 14.14 4.93
C THR A 171 -9.62 14.02 3.86
N GLN A 172 -9.31 13.41 2.71
CA GLN A 172 -10.27 13.21 1.63
C GLN A 172 -11.37 12.23 2.02
N ILE A 173 -11.01 11.14 2.71
CA ILE A 173 -11.99 10.18 3.21
C ILE A 173 -12.96 10.84 4.21
N LYS A 174 -12.49 11.70 5.10
CA LYS A 174 -13.32 12.42 6.07
C LYS A 174 -14.33 13.37 5.45
N GLN A 175 -14.14 13.77 4.19
CA GLN A 175 -15.09 14.63 3.45
C GLN A 175 -16.24 13.83 2.82
N LEU A 176 -16.14 12.51 2.78
CA LEU A 176 -17.20 11.65 2.25
C LEU A 176 -18.40 11.59 3.21
N ASN A 177 -19.58 11.39 2.62
CA ASN A 177 -20.74 10.98 3.39
C ASN A 177 -20.45 9.62 4.07
N SER A 178 -20.86 9.47 5.32
CA SER A 178 -20.67 8.24 6.10
C SER A 178 -21.24 6.99 5.41
N LEU A 179 -22.32 7.13 4.64
CA LEU A 179 -22.91 6.04 3.85
C LEU A 179 -21.98 5.55 2.71
N SER A 180 -20.96 6.32 2.36
CA SER A 180 -19.95 5.95 1.34
C SER A 180 -18.75 5.21 1.93
N ILE A 181 -18.75 4.98 3.25
CA ILE A 181 -17.64 4.33 3.96
C ILE A 181 -18.16 3.09 4.68
N THR A 182 -17.50 1.95 4.47
CA THR A 182 -17.73 0.74 5.26
C THR A 182 -16.56 0.50 6.20
N PHE A 183 -16.84 0.23 7.47
CA PHE A 183 -15.86 -0.22 8.44
C PHE A 183 -16.01 -1.73 8.64
N VAL A 184 -14.93 -2.48 8.39
CA VAL A 184 -14.90 -3.95 8.55
C VAL A 184 -14.17 -4.29 9.83
N ASN A 185 -14.88 -4.83 10.82
CA ASN A 185 -14.25 -5.28 12.05
C ASN A 185 -13.52 -6.62 11.81
N ILE A 186 -12.22 -6.65 12.08
CA ILE A 186 -11.36 -7.82 11.92
C ILE A 186 -10.59 -8.07 13.23
N ILE A 187 -10.18 -9.32 13.43
CA ILE A 187 -9.43 -9.72 14.66
C ILE A 187 -7.94 -9.45 14.51
N ASP A 188 -7.43 -9.30 13.27
CA ASP A 188 -6.02 -9.11 12.97
C ASP A 188 -5.52 -7.72 13.39
N ASN A 189 -4.76 -7.64 14.46
CA ASN A 189 -4.25 -6.39 15.01
C ASN A 189 -3.13 -5.75 14.17
N SER A 190 -2.61 -6.42 13.14
CA SER A 190 -1.65 -5.84 12.20
C SER A 190 -2.21 -4.63 11.45
N VAL A 191 -3.55 -4.51 11.38
CA VAL A 191 -4.30 -3.40 10.76
C VAL A 191 -3.80 -2.01 11.19
N TYR A 192 -3.39 -1.84 12.44
CA TYR A 192 -2.89 -0.57 12.99
C TYR A 192 -1.42 -0.63 13.42
N GLN A 193 -0.72 -1.73 13.14
CA GLN A 193 0.71 -1.84 13.43
C GLN A 193 1.51 -0.96 12.47
N ASN A 194 2.18 0.06 13.02
CA ASN A 194 3.11 0.89 12.27
C ASN A 194 4.54 0.56 12.70
N ILE A 195 5.27 -0.14 11.82
CA ILE A 195 6.65 -0.58 12.07
C ILE A 195 7.61 0.58 11.72
N ASN A 196 7.79 1.49 12.67
CA ASN A 196 8.51 2.73 12.46
C ASN A 196 9.88 2.80 13.14
N THR A 197 10.25 1.77 13.92
CA THR A 197 11.54 1.71 14.63
C THR A 197 12.13 0.29 14.56
N LYS A 198 13.45 0.18 14.75
CA LYS A 198 14.16 -1.11 14.75
C LYS A 198 13.63 -2.05 15.84
N GLU A 199 13.25 -1.51 17.00
CA GLU A 199 12.69 -2.29 18.11
C GLU A 199 11.36 -2.93 17.69
N LYS A 200 10.45 -2.16 17.07
CA LYS A 200 9.18 -2.67 16.56
C LYS A 200 9.39 -3.70 15.46
N TRP A 201 10.36 -3.48 14.56
CA TRP A 201 10.71 -4.44 13.53
C TRP A 201 11.18 -5.78 14.13
N ASN A 202 12.14 -5.71 15.06
CA ASN A 202 12.66 -6.89 15.72
C ASN A 202 11.58 -7.64 16.51
N TYR A 203 10.67 -6.91 17.15
CA TYR A 203 9.52 -7.51 17.84
C TYR A 203 8.61 -8.23 16.86
N TYR A 204 8.23 -7.55 15.76
CA TYR A 204 7.38 -8.13 14.72
C TYR A 204 7.97 -9.43 14.15
N CYS A 205 9.26 -9.42 13.76
CA CYS A 205 9.92 -10.62 13.22
C CYS A 205 9.96 -11.82 14.19
N LYS A 206 9.93 -11.57 15.49
CA LYS A 206 9.93 -12.63 16.53
C LYS A 206 8.56 -13.21 16.84
N THR A 207 7.50 -12.44 16.57
CA THR A 207 6.12 -12.79 16.98
C THR A 207 5.25 -13.34 15.84
N GLN A 208 5.77 -13.41 14.62
CA GLN A 208 5.07 -13.94 13.43
C GLN A 208 5.40 -15.40 13.09
#